data_596213be997ad4dc371b321bf1306afa
#
_entry.id   596213be997ad4dc371b321bf1306afa
#
_cell.length_a   1.000
_cell.length_b   1.000
_cell.length_c   1.000
_cell.angle_alpha   90.00
_cell.angle_beta   90.00
_cell.angle_gamma   90.00
#
_symmetry.space_group_name_H-M   'P 1'
#
loop_
_entity.id
_entity.type
_entity.pdbx_description
1 polymer ?
#
loop_
_entity_poly.entity_id
_entity_poly.type
_entity_poly.pdbx_seq_one_letter_code
_entity_poly.pdbx_strand_id
1 'polypeptide(L)'
;MKTKIVALLALTALLHAPLAVLNSNAEPALAKAQVIIHPDKPGAKIPADFLGFSNEKKILSRDCFDPTNAVLVQLFRNLGPGVLRIGGHAVESAFWSRNETNPLTPMADKRPYEKETPVTIGPFSVDNLFAFSKATGWRVIYGLNLGAFRSDMAVDEADYAVRAGGSSLLALEVGNEPNLFHTNAKKKDKDAKDLNLAQLRPNGYSYAQYRDEIETYYGAILAKRPHAPLTGPATTKTCSWVADFVRDFKNRIVLVTSHGYPLSAKEEDPQSPRFASIENLLNVNSEEDWLPKLKAATSAGLPWRLGEFNTASGGGKHGLSDVFASALWGTDFFFKVAEQGGAGFNLHGGFTPGRYSPIYYLDNGYHAAPIYYSMLLFHQAARGRLVPVACQTTANFTAHAVLGDDGKLRVVLINKDLTNSVTASIVAGARGTKAEMIRLRAPSVTSTNGVTLAGSAVAEDGTWTPQPGDLMSCASGRCTVTLPAASAALLIIE
;
A
#
# COMPACT_ATOMS: atom_id res chain seq x y z
N MET A 1 -6.73 -9.36 92.35
CA MET A 1 -5.69 -8.39 91.91
C MET A 1 -6.15 -7.83 90.55
N LYS A 2 -6.49 -6.53 90.53
CA LYS A 2 -7.05 -5.80 89.40
C LYS A 2 -5.95 -4.96 88.79
N THR A 3 -5.60 -5.19 87.56
CA THR A 3 -4.65 -4.33 86.78
C THR A 3 -5.44 -3.49 85.82
N LYS A 4 -5.32 -2.17 86.02
CA LYS A 4 -5.93 -1.14 85.16
C LYS A 4 -5.06 -0.92 83.92
N ILE A 5 -5.69 -0.95 82.75
CA ILE A 5 -5.09 -0.50 81.48
C ILE A 5 -5.55 0.93 81.24
N VAL A 6 -4.56 1.83 81.10
CA VAL A 6 -4.78 3.22 80.70
C VAL A 6 -4.69 3.30 79.18
N ALA A 7 -5.73 3.76 78.53
CA ALA A 7 -5.75 4.01 77.10
C ALA A 7 -5.28 5.46 76.84
N LEU A 8 -4.23 5.58 76.04
CA LEU A 8 -3.70 6.86 75.52
C LEU A 8 -4.35 7.14 74.19
N LEU A 9 -5.20 8.18 74.10
CA LEU A 9 -5.74 8.72 72.87
C LEU A 9 -4.72 9.62 72.24
N ALA A 10 -4.16 9.24 71.10
CA ALA A 10 -3.37 10.13 70.22
C ALA A 10 -4.29 10.76 69.19
N LEU A 11 -4.44 12.08 69.26
CA LEU A 11 -5.19 12.91 68.33
C LEU A 11 -4.30 13.22 67.11
N THR A 12 -4.52 12.55 65.99
CA THR A 12 -3.87 12.87 64.70
C THR A 12 -4.69 13.91 63.95
N ALA A 13 -4.19 15.14 63.89
CA ALA A 13 -4.73 16.19 63.03
C ALA A 13 -4.34 15.90 61.58
N LEU A 14 -5.31 15.55 60.74
CA LEU A 14 -5.15 15.48 59.27
C LEU A 14 -5.16 16.91 58.70
N LEU A 15 -4.00 17.37 58.30
CA LEU A 15 -3.85 18.53 57.45
C LEU A 15 -4.39 18.19 56.04
N HIS A 16 -5.54 18.72 55.69
CA HIS A 16 -6.06 18.74 54.33
C HIS A 16 -5.32 19.80 53.52
N ALA A 17 -4.31 19.43 52.75
CA ALA A 17 -3.79 20.29 51.69
C ALA A 17 -4.77 20.22 50.50
N PRO A 18 -5.18 21.35 49.91
CA PRO A 18 -5.98 21.31 48.69
C PRO A 18 -5.12 20.74 47.55
N LEU A 19 -5.56 19.64 46.94
CA LEU A 19 -5.05 19.20 45.63
C LEU A 19 -5.36 20.32 44.64
N ALA A 20 -4.36 21.08 44.25
CA ALA A 20 -4.43 21.95 43.09
C ALA A 20 -4.58 21.02 41.86
N VAL A 21 -5.78 20.93 41.32
CA VAL A 21 -6.04 20.40 39.99
C VAL A 21 -5.34 21.33 39.02
N LEU A 22 -4.15 20.95 38.60
CA LEU A 22 -3.49 21.57 37.44
C LEU A 22 -4.36 21.27 36.22
N ASN A 23 -5.32 22.16 35.94
CA ASN A 23 -5.92 22.28 34.63
C ASN A 23 -4.83 22.73 33.66
N SER A 24 -4.09 21.80 33.08
CA SER A 24 -3.23 22.07 31.94
C SER A 24 -4.10 22.18 30.68
N ASN A 25 -4.90 23.22 30.57
CA ASN A 25 -5.35 23.74 29.28
C ASN A 25 -4.16 24.45 28.61
N ALA A 26 -3.10 23.70 28.34
CA ALA A 26 -2.10 24.15 27.39
C ALA A 26 -2.81 24.10 26.00
N GLU A 27 -3.07 25.26 25.41
CA GLU A 27 -3.44 25.30 24.01
C GLU A 27 -2.40 24.49 23.23
N PRO A 28 -2.81 23.62 22.30
CA PRO A 28 -1.88 22.81 21.54
C PRO A 28 -0.83 23.71 20.89
N ALA A 29 0.44 23.44 21.16
CA ALA A 29 1.54 24.28 20.69
C ALA A 29 1.48 24.36 19.16
N LEU A 30 1.47 25.58 18.62
CA LEU A 30 1.41 25.82 17.18
C LEU A 30 2.82 25.68 16.61
N ALA A 31 3.13 24.48 16.08
CA ALA A 31 4.38 24.23 15.38
C ALA A 31 4.41 24.98 14.02
N LYS A 32 5.61 25.33 13.56
CA LYS A 32 5.78 26.02 12.28
C LYS A 32 6.52 25.14 11.29
N ALA A 33 6.13 25.23 10.01
CA ALA A 33 6.84 24.63 8.90
C ALA A 33 7.09 25.68 7.81
N GLN A 34 8.27 25.63 7.20
CA GLN A 34 8.57 26.36 5.96
C GLN A 34 8.68 25.38 4.82
N VAL A 35 7.86 25.56 3.79
CA VAL A 35 7.81 24.70 2.60
C VAL A 35 8.22 25.55 1.39
N ILE A 36 9.37 25.24 0.82
CA ILE A 36 9.91 25.93 -0.37
C ILE A 36 9.81 24.97 -1.56
N ILE A 37 9.12 25.40 -2.61
CA ILE A 37 8.86 24.59 -3.80
C ILE A 37 9.61 25.21 -4.98
N HIS A 38 10.19 24.37 -5.83
CA HIS A 38 10.93 24.77 -7.02
C HIS A 38 10.21 24.37 -8.31
N PRO A 39 9.09 25.02 -8.68
CA PRO A 39 8.28 24.66 -9.83
C PRO A 39 8.98 24.90 -11.19
N ASP A 40 10.08 25.61 -11.19
CA ASP A 40 11.00 25.82 -12.31
C ASP A 40 11.90 24.61 -12.61
N LYS A 41 11.92 23.60 -11.70
CA LYS A 41 12.74 22.38 -11.81
C LYS A 41 11.89 21.11 -11.83
N PRO A 42 11.00 20.93 -12.81
CA PRO A 42 10.15 19.75 -12.85
C PRO A 42 10.98 18.49 -13.10
N GLY A 43 10.79 17.49 -12.24
CA GLY A 43 11.44 16.19 -12.30
C GLY A 43 10.70 15.18 -13.17
N ALA A 44 10.70 13.91 -12.73
CA ALA A 44 10.05 12.82 -13.43
C ALA A 44 8.53 12.98 -13.47
N LYS A 45 7.91 12.54 -14.57
CA LYS A 45 6.46 12.41 -14.67
C LYS A 45 6.00 11.18 -13.90
N ILE A 46 4.98 11.34 -13.07
CA ILE A 46 4.35 10.20 -12.37
C ILE A 46 3.52 9.41 -13.39
N PRO A 47 3.72 8.09 -13.51
CA PRO A 47 2.89 7.26 -14.40
C PRO A 47 1.41 7.32 -14.04
N ALA A 48 0.55 7.34 -15.06
CA ALA A 48 -0.91 7.43 -14.84
C ALA A 48 -1.47 6.23 -14.06
N ASP A 49 -0.86 5.05 -14.21
CA ASP A 49 -1.22 3.80 -13.54
C ASP A 49 -0.32 3.48 -12.33
N PHE A 50 0.15 4.52 -11.65
CA PHE A 50 1.03 4.42 -10.50
C PHE A 50 0.40 3.64 -9.34
N LEU A 51 -0.89 3.86 -9.07
CA LEU A 51 -1.66 3.20 -8.03
C LEU A 51 -1.89 1.72 -8.35
N GLY A 52 -2.00 0.89 -7.32
CA GLY A 52 -2.30 -0.51 -7.52
C GLY A 52 -2.80 -1.25 -6.29
N PHE A 53 -3.43 -2.39 -6.56
CA PHE A 53 -3.80 -3.40 -5.57
C PHE A 53 -3.07 -4.70 -5.85
N SER A 54 -2.78 -5.46 -4.80
CA SER A 54 -2.25 -6.82 -4.86
C SER A 54 -3.18 -7.75 -4.09
N ASN A 55 -3.52 -8.87 -4.69
CA ASN A 55 -4.36 -9.90 -4.09
C ASN A 55 -3.74 -11.27 -4.25
N GLU A 56 -4.04 -12.17 -3.32
CA GLU A 56 -3.71 -13.59 -3.41
C GLU A 56 -4.36 -14.23 -4.63
N LYS A 57 -3.62 -15.06 -5.38
CA LYS A 57 -4.14 -15.68 -6.62
C LYS A 57 -5.38 -16.53 -6.38
N LYS A 58 -5.52 -17.16 -5.24
CA LYS A 58 -6.72 -17.93 -4.88
C LYS A 58 -8.02 -17.13 -4.93
N ILE A 59 -7.97 -15.81 -4.85
CA ILE A 59 -9.16 -14.95 -4.95
C ILE A 59 -9.88 -15.14 -6.29
N LEU A 60 -9.17 -15.61 -7.32
CA LEU A 60 -9.76 -15.90 -8.64
C LEU A 60 -10.75 -17.07 -8.63
N SER A 61 -10.76 -17.89 -7.57
CA SER A 61 -11.82 -18.90 -7.37
C SER A 61 -13.12 -18.30 -6.83
N ARG A 62 -13.15 -16.98 -6.57
CA ARG A 62 -14.31 -16.24 -6.09
C ARG A 62 -14.82 -15.27 -7.14
N ASP A 63 -16.07 -14.85 -6.99
CA ASP A 63 -16.78 -13.95 -7.92
C ASP A 63 -16.48 -12.45 -7.72
N CYS A 64 -15.49 -12.10 -6.89
CA CYS A 64 -15.19 -10.69 -6.58
C CYS A 64 -14.88 -9.85 -7.84
N PHE A 65 -14.12 -10.40 -8.78
CA PHE A 65 -13.74 -9.69 -10.02
C PHE A 65 -14.77 -9.87 -11.15
N ASP A 66 -16.04 -10.07 -10.82
CA ASP A 66 -17.10 -10.01 -11.79
C ASP A 66 -17.27 -8.56 -12.29
N PRO A 67 -17.22 -8.33 -13.63
CA PRO A 67 -17.38 -6.98 -14.19
C PRO A 67 -18.77 -6.39 -13.96
N THR A 68 -19.76 -7.18 -13.57
CA THR A 68 -21.10 -6.72 -13.19
C THR A 68 -21.18 -6.24 -11.74
N ASN A 69 -20.14 -6.42 -10.95
CA ASN A 69 -20.04 -5.89 -9.59
C ASN A 69 -19.84 -4.37 -9.61
N ALA A 70 -20.95 -3.64 -9.76
CA ALA A 70 -20.94 -2.20 -9.98
C ALA A 70 -20.21 -1.42 -8.90
N VAL A 71 -20.36 -1.81 -7.62
CA VAL A 71 -19.70 -1.14 -6.48
C VAL A 71 -18.20 -1.29 -6.55
N LEU A 72 -17.70 -2.51 -6.74
CA LEU A 72 -16.26 -2.75 -6.82
C LEU A 72 -15.65 -2.07 -8.07
N VAL A 73 -16.34 -2.15 -9.21
CA VAL A 73 -15.92 -1.45 -10.43
C VAL A 73 -15.85 0.06 -10.21
N GLN A 74 -16.81 0.64 -9.49
CA GLN A 74 -16.83 2.08 -9.20
C GLN A 74 -15.67 2.46 -8.25
N LEU A 75 -15.40 1.68 -7.22
CA LEU A 75 -14.26 1.90 -6.32
C LEU A 75 -12.91 1.90 -7.07
N PHE A 76 -12.75 1.02 -8.06
CA PHE A 76 -11.54 1.05 -8.90
C PHE A 76 -11.50 2.28 -9.81
N ARG A 77 -12.62 2.64 -10.43
CA ARG A 77 -12.72 3.80 -11.34
C ARG A 77 -12.45 5.14 -10.66
N ASN A 78 -12.84 5.31 -9.41
CA ASN A 78 -12.54 6.53 -8.63
C ASN A 78 -11.03 6.82 -8.55
N LEU A 79 -10.20 5.78 -8.61
CA LEU A 79 -8.74 5.88 -8.51
C LEU A 79 -8.05 6.11 -9.88
N GLY A 80 -8.84 6.16 -10.98
CA GLY A 80 -8.31 6.24 -12.33
C GLY A 80 -7.57 4.98 -12.77
N PRO A 81 -6.70 5.06 -13.79
CA PRO A 81 -5.90 3.92 -14.23
C PRO A 81 -5.02 3.38 -13.09
N GLY A 82 -4.84 2.06 -13.05
CA GLY A 82 -4.03 1.42 -12.04
C GLY A 82 -3.57 0.02 -12.46
N VAL A 83 -2.90 -0.67 -11.53
CA VAL A 83 -2.41 -2.03 -11.75
C VAL A 83 -2.94 -2.96 -10.67
N LEU A 84 -3.62 -4.03 -11.09
CA LEU A 84 -4.06 -5.11 -10.23
C LEU A 84 -3.04 -6.26 -10.32
N ARG A 85 -2.33 -6.54 -9.25
CA ARG A 85 -1.46 -7.72 -9.17
C ARG A 85 -2.24 -8.88 -8.56
N ILE A 86 -2.27 -9.98 -9.27
CA ILE A 86 -2.77 -11.27 -8.81
C ILE A 86 -1.57 -12.17 -8.56
N GLY A 87 -1.22 -12.35 -7.29
CA GLY A 87 0.00 -13.04 -6.87
C GLY A 87 -0.12 -13.57 -5.44
N GLY A 88 0.75 -13.07 -4.54
CA GLY A 88 0.79 -13.47 -3.15
C GLY A 88 1.24 -14.91 -2.95
N HIS A 89 1.34 -15.34 -1.68
CA HIS A 89 1.78 -16.70 -1.37
C HIS A 89 0.86 -17.78 -1.98
N ALA A 90 -0.41 -17.48 -2.15
CA ALA A 90 -1.37 -18.43 -2.70
C ALA A 90 -1.16 -18.73 -4.20
N VAL A 91 -0.24 -18.03 -4.89
CA VAL A 91 0.14 -18.40 -6.25
C VAL A 91 0.70 -19.81 -6.30
N GLU A 92 1.44 -20.23 -5.25
CA GLU A 92 2.09 -21.53 -5.19
C GLU A 92 1.12 -22.69 -4.88
N SER A 93 -0.11 -22.38 -4.50
CA SER A 93 -1.18 -23.37 -4.26
C SER A 93 -2.39 -23.16 -5.16
N ALA A 94 -2.25 -22.37 -6.22
CA ALA A 94 -3.22 -22.21 -7.28
C ALA A 94 -2.74 -22.95 -8.54
N PHE A 95 -3.52 -23.92 -9.01
CA PHE A 95 -3.18 -24.79 -10.12
C PHE A 95 -4.07 -24.50 -11.32
N TRP A 96 -3.46 -24.37 -12.47
CA TRP A 96 -4.18 -24.13 -13.72
C TRP A 96 -4.74 -25.41 -14.32
N SER A 97 -5.98 -25.35 -14.82
CA SER A 97 -6.58 -26.39 -15.66
C SER A 97 -7.53 -25.78 -16.69
N ARG A 98 -7.32 -26.10 -17.98
CA ARG A 98 -8.26 -25.70 -19.05
C ARG A 98 -9.64 -26.36 -18.92
N ASN A 99 -9.71 -27.46 -18.22
CA ASN A 99 -10.93 -28.24 -18.03
C ASN A 99 -11.67 -27.87 -16.73
N GLU A 100 -11.20 -26.82 -16.01
CA GLU A 100 -11.91 -26.35 -14.82
C GLU A 100 -13.21 -25.66 -15.24
N THR A 101 -14.31 -26.18 -14.77
CA THR A 101 -15.66 -25.70 -15.09
C THR A 101 -16.47 -25.37 -13.84
N ASN A 102 -15.87 -25.47 -12.64
CA ASN A 102 -16.56 -25.13 -11.41
C ASN A 102 -16.97 -23.65 -11.40
N PRO A 103 -18.19 -23.34 -10.96
CA PRO A 103 -18.59 -21.95 -10.78
C PRO A 103 -17.74 -21.27 -9.70
N LEU A 104 -17.55 -19.96 -9.83
CA LEU A 104 -16.87 -19.18 -8.81
C LEU A 104 -17.67 -19.20 -7.51
N THR A 105 -16.95 -19.31 -6.39
CA THR A 105 -17.56 -19.25 -5.07
C THR A 105 -17.98 -17.80 -4.76
N PRO A 106 -19.24 -17.55 -4.35
CA PRO A 106 -19.68 -16.21 -3.98
C PRO A 106 -18.84 -15.61 -2.85
N MET A 107 -18.56 -14.31 -2.92
CA MET A 107 -17.87 -13.59 -1.82
C MET A 107 -18.67 -13.64 -0.51
N ALA A 108 -20.00 -13.72 -0.59
CA ALA A 108 -20.89 -13.89 0.58
C ALA A 108 -20.74 -15.23 1.29
N ASP A 109 -20.11 -16.22 0.65
CA ASP A 109 -19.82 -17.49 1.27
C ASP A 109 -18.76 -17.34 2.37
N LYS A 110 -19.19 -17.45 3.61
CA LYS A 110 -18.35 -17.27 4.81
C LYS A 110 -17.45 -18.47 5.13
N ARG A 111 -17.39 -19.48 4.25
CA ARG A 111 -16.43 -20.57 4.45
C ARG A 111 -15.04 -20.00 4.60
N PRO A 112 -14.27 -20.42 5.62
CA PRO A 112 -12.94 -19.88 5.83
C PRO A 112 -12.15 -19.96 4.53
N TYR A 113 -11.49 -18.86 4.17
CA TYR A 113 -10.47 -18.86 3.15
C TYR A 113 -9.30 -19.64 3.73
N GLU A 114 -9.35 -20.98 3.61
CA GLU A 114 -8.27 -21.84 4.04
C GLU A 114 -7.07 -21.57 3.15
N LYS A 115 -6.09 -20.82 3.68
CA LYS A 115 -4.87 -20.43 2.96
C LYS A 115 -4.13 -21.62 2.36
N GLU A 116 -4.31 -22.80 2.93
CA GLU A 116 -3.54 -23.99 2.63
C GLU A 116 -4.20 -24.92 1.61
N THR A 117 -5.53 -24.84 1.44
CA THR A 117 -6.22 -25.73 0.50
C THR A 117 -5.89 -25.32 -0.94
N PRO A 118 -5.31 -26.20 -1.76
CA PRO A 118 -5.09 -25.94 -3.17
C PRO A 118 -6.41 -25.59 -3.89
N VAL A 119 -6.34 -24.64 -4.83
CA VAL A 119 -7.46 -24.29 -5.70
C VAL A 119 -7.10 -24.53 -7.15
N THR A 120 -8.09 -24.87 -7.96
CA THR A 120 -7.95 -24.91 -9.41
C THR A 120 -8.45 -23.61 -10.01
N ILE A 121 -7.66 -23.02 -10.90
CA ILE A 121 -7.99 -21.82 -11.67
C ILE A 121 -8.18 -22.25 -13.12
N GLY A 122 -9.29 -21.82 -13.71
CA GLY A 122 -9.62 -22.17 -15.08
C GLY A 122 -9.88 -20.97 -15.97
N PRO A 123 -10.28 -21.22 -17.22
CA PRO A 123 -10.60 -20.20 -18.20
C PRO A 123 -11.59 -19.16 -17.69
N PHE A 124 -12.66 -19.59 -17.05
CA PHE A 124 -13.70 -18.69 -16.55
C PHE A 124 -13.18 -17.69 -15.50
N SER A 125 -12.31 -18.13 -14.59
CA SER A 125 -11.66 -17.25 -13.60
C SER A 125 -10.81 -16.18 -14.27
N VAL A 126 -10.04 -16.55 -15.29
CA VAL A 126 -9.13 -15.65 -16.00
C VAL A 126 -9.92 -14.68 -16.90
N ASP A 127 -10.94 -15.16 -17.59
CA ASP A 127 -11.80 -14.34 -18.45
C ASP A 127 -12.53 -13.28 -17.61
N ASN A 128 -13.05 -13.66 -16.44
CA ASN A 128 -13.72 -12.77 -15.50
C ASN A 128 -12.77 -11.67 -15.00
N LEU A 129 -11.55 -12.04 -14.60
CA LEU A 129 -10.52 -11.09 -14.20
C LEU A 129 -10.23 -10.06 -15.30
N PHE A 130 -10.02 -10.49 -16.53
CA PHE A 130 -9.70 -9.57 -17.62
C PHE A 130 -10.91 -8.79 -18.13
N ALA A 131 -12.12 -9.30 -18.00
CA ALA A 131 -13.35 -8.53 -18.20
C ALA A 131 -13.49 -7.41 -17.17
N PHE A 132 -13.23 -7.70 -15.88
CA PHE A 132 -13.17 -6.71 -14.80
C PHE A 132 -12.07 -5.67 -15.06
N SER A 133 -10.88 -6.11 -15.45
CA SER A 133 -9.76 -5.24 -15.82
C SER A 133 -10.16 -4.24 -16.92
N LYS A 134 -10.82 -4.71 -17.98
CA LYS A 134 -11.34 -3.84 -19.04
C LYS A 134 -12.43 -2.87 -18.55
N ALA A 135 -13.34 -3.35 -17.70
CA ALA A 135 -14.41 -2.53 -17.12
C ALA A 135 -13.89 -1.39 -16.24
N THR A 136 -12.79 -1.62 -15.54
CA THR A 136 -12.16 -0.63 -14.63
C THR A 136 -11.09 0.24 -15.30
N GLY A 137 -10.52 -0.20 -16.43
CA GLY A 137 -9.36 0.44 -17.06
C GLY A 137 -8.03 0.13 -16.37
N TRP A 138 -7.98 -0.88 -15.50
CA TRP A 138 -6.78 -1.31 -14.79
C TRP A 138 -6.04 -2.40 -15.56
N ARG A 139 -4.70 -2.38 -15.52
CA ARG A 139 -3.88 -3.45 -16.09
C ARG A 139 -3.58 -4.52 -15.04
N VAL A 140 -3.18 -5.71 -15.46
CA VAL A 140 -2.95 -6.85 -14.58
C VAL A 140 -1.50 -7.30 -14.62
N ILE A 141 -0.88 -7.49 -13.46
CA ILE A 141 0.28 -8.37 -13.26
C ILE A 141 -0.28 -9.73 -12.83
N TYR A 142 -0.05 -10.76 -13.63
CA TYR A 142 -0.62 -12.08 -13.44
C TYR A 142 0.42 -13.09 -12.97
N GLY A 143 0.25 -13.63 -11.76
CA GLY A 143 1.16 -14.58 -11.14
C GLY A 143 1.01 -16.00 -11.69
N LEU A 144 2.13 -16.68 -11.89
CA LEU A 144 2.24 -18.08 -12.32
C LEU A 144 2.92 -18.90 -11.22
N ASN A 145 2.44 -20.13 -11.01
CA ASN A 145 2.95 -21.02 -9.96
C ASN A 145 4.38 -21.50 -10.28
N LEU A 146 5.32 -21.18 -9.41
CA LEU A 146 6.70 -21.68 -9.45
C LEU A 146 6.91 -22.86 -8.49
N GLY A 147 6.22 -22.85 -7.36
CA GLY A 147 6.42 -23.81 -6.27
C GLY A 147 6.24 -25.25 -6.69
N ALA A 148 5.23 -25.52 -7.54
CA ALA A 148 4.97 -26.84 -8.08
C ALA A 148 6.02 -27.31 -9.12
N PHE A 149 6.84 -26.41 -9.63
CA PHE A 149 7.82 -26.63 -10.70
C PHE A 149 7.23 -27.35 -11.93
N ARG A 150 6.09 -26.86 -12.38
CA ARG A 150 5.34 -27.37 -13.53
C ARG A 150 5.34 -26.32 -14.65
N SER A 151 6.46 -26.23 -15.39
CA SER A 151 6.61 -25.26 -16.48
C SER A 151 5.59 -25.53 -17.63
N ASP A 152 5.20 -26.76 -17.85
CA ASP A 152 4.14 -27.15 -18.81
C ASP A 152 2.79 -26.50 -18.46
N MET A 153 2.39 -26.58 -17.19
CA MET A 153 1.18 -25.94 -16.67
C MET A 153 1.28 -24.40 -16.78
N ALA A 154 2.42 -23.84 -16.38
CA ALA A 154 2.62 -22.40 -16.42
C ALA A 154 2.62 -21.84 -17.85
N VAL A 155 3.17 -22.56 -18.83
CA VAL A 155 3.14 -22.17 -20.25
C VAL A 155 1.71 -22.15 -20.79
N ASP A 156 0.90 -23.17 -20.45
CA ASP A 156 -0.49 -23.24 -20.89
C ASP A 156 -1.33 -22.11 -20.26
N GLU A 157 -1.14 -21.83 -18.99
CA GLU A 157 -1.77 -20.73 -18.28
C GLU A 157 -1.33 -19.37 -18.83
N ALA A 158 -0.03 -19.17 -19.05
CA ALA A 158 0.52 -17.94 -19.63
C ALA A 158 -0.03 -17.69 -21.04
N ASP A 159 -0.10 -18.73 -21.88
CA ASP A 159 -0.70 -18.65 -23.20
C ASP A 159 -2.15 -18.19 -23.14
N TYR A 160 -2.91 -18.70 -22.18
CA TYR A 160 -4.30 -18.30 -21.98
C TYR A 160 -4.38 -16.83 -21.48
N ALA A 161 -3.63 -16.48 -20.46
CA ALA A 161 -3.64 -15.14 -19.88
C ALA A 161 -3.21 -14.05 -20.88
N VAL A 162 -2.21 -14.32 -21.73
CA VAL A 162 -1.80 -13.40 -22.82
C VAL A 162 -2.93 -13.15 -23.80
N ARG A 163 -3.67 -14.20 -24.19
CA ARG A 163 -4.79 -14.05 -25.12
C ARG A 163 -5.98 -13.35 -24.50
N ALA A 164 -6.39 -13.73 -23.29
CA ALA A 164 -7.53 -13.15 -22.61
C ALA A 164 -7.28 -11.69 -22.22
N GLY A 165 -6.07 -11.40 -21.75
CA GLY A 165 -5.67 -10.08 -21.26
C GLY A 165 -5.41 -9.05 -22.36
N GLY A 166 -4.75 -9.45 -23.43
CA GLY A 166 -4.35 -8.53 -24.50
C GLY A 166 -3.58 -7.31 -23.91
N SER A 167 -4.02 -6.10 -24.21
CA SER A 167 -3.42 -4.85 -23.69
C SER A 167 -3.66 -4.62 -22.19
N SER A 168 -4.59 -5.32 -21.58
CA SER A 168 -4.84 -5.28 -20.14
C SER A 168 -3.83 -6.11 -19.35
N LEU A 169 -3.10 -7.04 -19.97
CA LEU A 169 -2.01 -7.75 -19.31
C LEU A 169 -0.77 -6.84 -19.29
N LEU A 170 -0.33 -6.40 -18.12
CA LEU A 170 0.91 -5.65 -17.95
C LEU A 170 2.12 -6.58 -17.97
N ALA A 171 2.07 -7.66 -17.17
CA ALA A 171 3.15 -8.63 -17.11
C ALA A 171 2.71 -9.97 -16.50
N LEU A 172 3.48 -11.01 -16.80
CA LEU A 172 3.43 -12.33 -16.15
C LEU A 172 4.56 -12.39 -15.10
N GLU A 173 4.21 -12.77 -13.89
CA GLU A 173 5.14 -12.87 -12.74
C GLU A 173 5.24 -14.34 -12.29
N VAL A 174 6.44 -14.93 -12.33
CA VAL A 174 6.65 -16.34 -11.98
C VAL A 174 7.09 -16.47 -10.53
N GLY A 175 6.22 -17.04 -9.70
CA GLY A 175 6.44 -17.25 -8.27
C GLY A 175 6.17 -16.02 -7.41
N ASN A 176 6.12 -16.24 -6.10
CA ASN A 176 5.99 -15.20 -5.08
C ASN A 176 6.98 -15.45 -3.96
N GLU A 177 7.83 -14.45 -3.68
CA GLU A 177 8.86 -14.52 -2.64
C GLU A 177 9.70 -15.82 -2.68
N PRO A 178 10.25 -16.21 -3.85
CA PRO A 178 10.97 -17.47 -4.00
C PRO A 178 12.17 -17.57 -3.08
N ASN A 179 12.71 -16.45 -2.61
CA ASN A 179 13.75 -16.40 -1.60
C ASN A 179 13.35 -16.98 -0.24
N LEU A 180 12.05 -17.20 0.00
CA LEU A 180 11.51 -17.85 1.20
C LEU A 180 11.25 -19.35 1.03
N PHE A 181 11.37 -19.93 -0.17
CA PHE A 181 11.04 -21.33 -0.45
C PHE A 181 11.88 -22.37 0.33
N HIS A 182 13.01 -21.97 0.88
CA HIS A 182 13.92 -22.81 1.65
C HIS A 182 13.99 -22.46 3.14
N THR A 183 13.19 -21.49 3.61
CA THR A 183 13.30 -21.06 5.01
C THR A 183 12.89 -22.21 5.93
N ASN A 184 13.85 -22.61 6.77
CA ASN A 184 13.61 -23.53 7.87
C ASN A 184 12.65 -22.88 8.89
N ALA A 185 11.37 -22.96 8.65
CA ALA A 185 10.33 -22.58 9.60
C ALA A 185 10.37 -23.42 10.90
N LYS A 186 11.42 -24.21 11.10
CA LYS A 186 11.48 -25.27 12.10
C LYS A 186 11.52 -24.81 13.54
N LYS A 187 11.63 -23.55 13.91
CA LYS A 187 11.70 -23.31 15.38
C LYS A 187 11.08 -22.04 15.95
N LYS A 188 10.68 -21.02 15.19
CA LYS A 188 10.16 -19.79 15.83
C LYS A 188 8.93 -19.16 15.17
N ASP A 189 8.55 -19.56 14.00
CA ASP A 189 7.42 -18.93 13.31
C ASP A 189 6.20 -19.88 13.40
N LYS A 190 5.33 -19.63 14.37
CA LYS A 190 4.05 -20.36 14.51
C LYS A 190 3.17 -20.18 13.27
N ASP A 191 3.45 -19.16 12.48
CA ASP A 191 2.68 -18.78 11.29
C ASP A 191 3.25 -19.37 9.99
N ALA A 192 4.51 -19.83 9.98
CA ALA A 192 5.04 -20.61 8.86
C ALA A 192 4.40 -22.00 8.75
N LYS A 193 3.67 -22.43 9.78
CA LYS A 193 2.80 -23.62 9.68
C LYS A 193 1.64 -23.43 8.72
N ASP A 194 1.24 -22.18 8.45
CA ASP A 194 0.05 -21.87 7.66
C ASP A 194 0.30 -21.88 6.15
N LEU A 195 1.55 -21.94 5.72
CA LEU A 195 1.89 -22.05 4.31
C LEU A 195 3.08 -23.02 4.20
N ASN A 196 2.89 -24.15 3.60
CA ASN A 196 3.95 -25.13 3.31
C ASN A 196 5.07 -24.57 2.38
N LEU A 197 5.17 -23.25 2.25
CA LEU A 197 6.15 -22.52 1.45
C LEU A 197 7.60 -22.78 1.93
N ALA A 198 7.76 -22.97 3.24
CA ALA A 198 9.06 -23.24 3.86
C ALA A 198 9.71 -24.57 3.43
N GLN A 199 9.04 -25.36 2.58
CA GLN A 199 9.53 -26.65 2.10
C GLN A 199 9.38 -26.84 0.59
N LEU A 200 9.06 -25.78 -0.16
CA LEU A 200 8.93 -25.87 -1.62
C LEU A 200 10.28 -26.16 -2.29
N ARG A 201 11.38 -25.82 -1.62
CA ARG A 201 12.73 -26.13 -2.07
C ARG A 201 13.57 -26.63 -0.88
N PRO A 202 14.61 -27.45 -1.13
CA PRO A 202 15.52 -27.92 -0.10
C PRO A 202 16.31 -26.76 0.53
N ASN A 203 16.84 -27.01 1.73
CA ASN A 203 17.72 -26.06 2.40
C ASN A 203 18.90 -25.68 1.51
N GLY A 204 19.26 -24.39 1.52
CA GLY A 204 20.33 -23.87 0.67
C GLY A 204 19.89 -23.44 -0.73
N TYR A 205 18.57 -23.40 -1.00
CA TYR A 205 18.04 -22.83 -2.23
C TYR A 205 18.56 -21.40 -2.42
N SER A 206 19.27 -21.21 -3.50
CA SER A 206 20.06 -20.01 -3.79
C SER A 206 19.54 -19.28 -5.03
N TYR A 207 20.07 -18.07 -5.25
CA TYR A 207 19.77 -17.33 -6.48
C TYR A 207 20.14 -18.14 -7.74
N ALA A 208 21.24 -18.89 -7.73
CA ALA A 208 21.65 -19.69 -8.90
C ALA A 208 20.60 -20.74 -9.27
N GLN A 209 20.03 -21.44 -8.29
CA GLN A 209 18.97 -22.41 -8.53
C GLN A 209 17.67 -21.72 -8.97
N TYR A 210 17.27 -20.61 -8.33
CA TYR A 210 16.15 -19.80 -8.77
C TYR A 210 16.31 -19.32 -10.22
N ARG A 211 17.50 -18.81 -10.58
CA ARG A 211 17.81 -18.39 -11.95
C ARG A 211 17.57 -19.51 -12.96
N ASP A 212 18.08 -20.72 -12.69
CA ASP A 212 17.96 -21.87 -13.58
C ASP A 212 16.50 -22.32 -13.74
N GLU A 213 15.70 -22.21 -12.67
CA GLU A 213 14.26 -22.44 -12.73
C GLU A 213 13.54 -21.38 -13.57
N ILE A 214 13.86 -20.09 -13.39
CA ILE A 214 13.29 -19.00 -14.18
C ILE A 214 13.71 -19.10 -15.66
N GLU A 215 14.96 -19.51 -15.96
CA GLU A 215 15.37 -19.81 -17.33
C GLU A 215 14.45 -20.84 -17.98
N THR A 216 14.13 -21.91 -17.24
CA THR A 216 13.23 -22.97 -17.73
C THR A 216 11.83 -22.40 -18.03
N TYR A 217 11.26 -21.62 -17.10
CA TYR A 217 9.92 -21.03 -17.26
C TYR A 217 9.88 -19.99 -18.39
N TYR A 218 10.81 -19.03 -18.37
CA TYR A 218 10.86 -17.96 -19.36
C TYR A 218 11.14 -18.50 -20.77
N GLY A 219 12.09 -19.47 -20.88
CA GLY A 219 12.37 -20.13 -22.13
C GLY A 219 11.16 -20.82 -22.71
N ALA A 220 10.41 -21.57 -21.91
CA ALA A 220 9.22 -22.28 -22.33
C ALA A 220 8.04 -21.32 -22.68
N ILE A 221 7.82 -20.28 -21.87
CA ILE A 221 6.79 -19.25 -22.13
C ILE A 221 7.11 -18.49 -23.43
N LEU A 222 8.35 -18.04 -23.62
CA LEU A 222 8.76 -17.28 -24.80
C LEU A 222 8.80 -18.12 -26.07
N ALA A 223 9.09 -19.42 -25.98
CA ALA A 223 8.96 -20.33 -27.09
C ALA A 223 7.50 -20.43 -27.61
N LYS A 224 6.51 -20.35 -26.70
CA LYS A 224 5.08 -20.37 -27.04
C LYS A 224 4.55 -18.98 -27.39
N ARG A 225 5.02 -17.95 -26.70
CA ARG A 225 4.63 -16.53 -26.84
C ARG A 225 5.87 -15.64 -26.85
N PRO A 226 6.50 -15.40 -28.00
CA PRO A 226 7.78 -14.69 -28.09
C PRO A 226 7.79 -13.28 -27.53
N HIS A 227 6.62 -12.63 -27.41
CA HIS A 227 6.45 -11.27 -26.88
C HIS A 227 5.67 -11.22 -25.57
N ALA A 228 5.60 -12.35 -24.83
CA ALA A 228 4.96 -12.34 -23.53
C ALA A 228 5.69 -11.34 -22.59
N PRO A 229 4.99 -10.39 -21.97
CA PRO A 229 5.59 -9.44 -21.04
C PRO A 229 5.90 -10.16 -19.71
N LEU A 230 7.17 -10.26 -19.35
CA LEU A 230 7.62 -10.96 -18.14
C LEU A 230 8.09 -9.97 -17.09
N THR A 231 7.94 -10.30 -15.81
CA THR A 231 8.40 -9.52 -14.66
C THR A 231 8.83 -10.42 -13.50
N GLY A 232 9.60 -9.85 -12.59
CA GLY A 232 10.08 -10.46 -11.34
C GLY A 232 11.11 -9.55 -10.66
N PRO A 233 11.84 -10.06 -9.65
CA PRO A 233 11.78 -11.42 -9.07
C PRO A 233 10.71 -11.59 -7.97
N ALA A 234 9.90 -10.58 -7.64
CA ALA A 234 8.87 -10.61 -6.60
C ALA A 234 9.42 -11.07 -5.22
N THR A 235 10.61 -10.63 -4.86
CA THR A 235 11.29 -11.03 -3.62
C THR A 235 10.97 -10.10 -2.46
N THR A 236 11.15 -10.60 -1.23
CA THR A 236 11.02 -9.78 -0.02
C THR A 236 11.99 -8.60 0.01
N LYS A 237 11.70 -7.58 0.83
CA LYS A 237 12.52 -6.36 0.94
C LYS A 237 13.97 -6.63 1.36
N THR A 238 14.23 -7.68 2.11
CA THR A 238 15.57 -8.03 2.62
C THR A 238 16.39 -8.86 1.66
N CYS A 239 15.79 -9.33 0.55
CA CYS A 239 16.46 -10.20 -0.41
C CYS A 239 17.39 -9.41 -1.34
N SER A 240 18.61 -9.90 -1.53
CA SER A 240 19.64 -9.30 -2.40
C SER A 240 19.54 -9.68 -3.89
N TRP A 241 18.63 -10.57 -4.26
CA TRP A 241 18.56 -11.17 -5.62
C TRP A 241 18.16 -10.19 -6.74
N VAL A 242 17.63 -9.03 -6.41
CA VAL A 242 17.12 -8.08 -7.43
C VAL A 242 18.21 -7.65 -8.42
N ALA A 243 19.42 -7.35 -7.93
CA ALA A 243 20.53 -6.93 -8.79
C ALA A 243 20.99 -8.05 -9.73
N ASP A 244 21.10 -9.27 -9.21
CA ASP A 244 21.47 -10.46 -10.00
C ASP A 244 20.38 -10.78 -11.03
N PHE A 245 19.10 -10.69 -10.64
CA PHE A 245 17.96 -10.90 -11.54
C PHE A 245 17.96 -9.90 -12.70
N VAL A 246 18.17 -8.62 -12.41
CA VAL A 246 18.26 -7.57 -13.43
C VAL A 246 19.42 -7.85 -14.37
N ARG A 247 20.61 -8.20 -13.86
CA ARG A 247 21.78 -8.57 -14.69
C ARG A 247 21.44 -9.68 -15.68
N ASP A 248 20.76 -10.73 -15.20
CA ASP A 248 20.54 -11.96 -15.97
C ASP A 248 19.32 -11.86 -16.91
N PHE A 249 18.28 -11.08 -16.54
CA PHE A 249 17.00 -11.10 -17.24
C PHE A 249 16.57 -9.74 -17.86
N LYS A 250 17.33 -8.66 -17.74
CA LYS A 250 16.93 -7.30 -18.20
C LYS A 250 16.41 -7.23 -19.63
N ASN A 251 16.89 -8.09 -20.53
CA ASN A 251 16.49 -8.08 -21.93
C ASN A 251 15.20 -8.90 -22.21
N ARG A 252 14.64 -9.53 -21.17
CA ARG A 252 13.45 -10.40 -21.27
C ARG A 252 12.30 -9.95 -20.40
N ILE A 253 12.52 -8.95 -19.56
CA ILE A 253 11.51 -8.42 -18.65
C ILE A 253 11.12 -6.98 -19.01
N VAL A 254 9.88 -6.63 -18.75
CA VAL A 254 9.35 -5.28 -18.98
C VAL A 254 9.30 -4.43 -17.71
N LEU A 255 9.46 -5.04 -16.54
CA LEU A 255 9.29 -4.45 -15.23
C LEU A 255 10.08 -5.25 -14.19
N VAL A 256 10.58 -4.58 -13.15
CA VAL A 256 11.14 -5.22 -11.96
C VAL A 256 10.16 -5.09 -10.81
N THR A 257 9.88 -6.20 -10.10
CA THR A 257 9.01 -6.20 -8.92
C THR A 257 9.76 -6.61 -7.67
N SER A 258 9.38 -6.03 -6.54
CA SER A 258 9.87 -6.39 -5.21
C SER A 258 8.79 -6.09 -4.18
N HIS A 259 8.88 -6.73 -3.02
CA HIS A 259 7.93 -6.55 -1.91
C HIS A 259 8.55 -5.77 -0.77
N GLY A 260 7.69 -5.16 0.06
CA GLY A 260 8.15 -4.43 1.23
C GLY A 260 7.05 -4.10 2.22
N TYR A 261 7.38 -4.21 3.51
CA TYR A 261 6.52 -3.81 4.61
C TYR A 261 7.36 -3.06 5.64
N PRO A 262 7.00 -1.82 6.01
CA PRO A 262 7.76 -1.07 7.01
C PRO A 262 7.69 -1.73 8.38
N LEU A 263 6.53 -2.20 8.78
CA LEU A 263 6.28 -2.83 10.08
C LEU A 263 5.96 -4.32 9.95
N SER A 264 5.82 -4.98 11.09
CA SER A 264 5.40 -6.39 11.18
C SER A 264 4.32 -6.54 12.25
N ALA A 265 3.18 -7.12 11.88
CA ALA A 265 2.13 -7.44 12.84
C ALA A 265 2.53 -8.54 13.84
N LYS A 266 3.62 -9.25 13.55
CA LYS A 266 4.17 -10.34 14.35
C LYS A 266 5.35 -9.90 15.24
N GLU A 267 5.78 -8.64 15.15
CA GLU A 267 6.82 -8.11 16.03
C GLU A 267 6.23 -7.88 17.42
N GLU A 268 6.82 -8.50 18.42
CA GLU A 268 6.36 -8.47 19.81
C GLU A 268 7.13 -7.48 20.69
N ASP A 269 8.34 -7.09 20.26
CA ASP A 269 9.16 -6.13 21.00
C ASP A 269 8.70 -4.69 20.73
N PRO A 270 8.11 -3.98 21.73
CA PRO A 270 7.66 -2.60 21.56
C PRO A 270 8.79 -1.61 21.25
N GLN A 271 10.02 -1.96 21.54
CA GLN A 271 11.20 -1.12 21.24
C GLN A 271 11.74 -1.36 19.82
N SER A 272 11.28 -2.40 19.15
CA SER A 272 11.65 -2.65 17.78
C SER A 272 11.12 -1.55 16.85
N PRO A 273 11.94 -1.00 15.94
CA PRO A 273 11.44 -0.04 14.93
C PRO A 273 10.42 -0.67 13.97
N ARG A 274 10.29 -1.99 13.98
CA ARG A 274 9.30 -2.73 13.19
C ARG A 274 8.04 -3.07 13.97
N PHE A 275 7.97 -2.70 15.25
CA PHE A 275 6.76 -2.92 16.05
C PHE A 275 5.57 -2.17 15.44
N ALA A 276 4.45 -2.87 15.28
CA ALA A 276 3.26 -2.34 14.65
C ALA A 276 2.49 -1.43 15.61
N SER A 277 2.90 -0.14 15.66
CA SER A 277 2.24 0.96 16.37
C SER A 277 1.98 2.15 15.44
N ILE A 278 1.05 3.04 15.81
CA ILE A 278 0.74 4.26 15.05
C ILE A 278 1.96 5.19 15.01
N GLU A 279 2.66 5.32 16.13
CA GLU A 279 3.85 6.15 16.25
C GLU A 279 4.94 5.68 15.28
N ASN A 280 5.24 4.37 15.26
CA ASN A 280 6.22 3.80 14.34
C ASN A 280 5.77 3.96 12.88
N LEU A 281 4.48 3.73 12.58
CA LEU A 281 3.95 3.87 11.22
C LEU A 281 4.11 5.29 10.68
N LEU A 282 3.80 6.29 11.50
CA LEU A 282 3.85 7.69 11.07
C LEU A 282 5.27 8.27 11.04
N ASN A 283 6.23 7.62 11.71
CA ASN A 283 7.64 8.04 11.75
C ASN A 283 8.56 7.19 10.88
N VAL A 284 8.03 6.15 10.20
CA VAL A 284 8.88 5.23 9.46
C VAL A 284 9.51 5.89 8.23
N ASN A 285 10.80 5.64 8.06
CA ASN A 285 11.60 5.96 6.88
C ASN A 285 11.95 4.64 6.19
N SER A 286 11.02 4.12 5.41
CA SER A 286 11.15 2.78 4.82
C SER A 286 11.90 2.76 3.49
N GLU A 287 12.15 3.92 2.88
CA GLU A 287 12.91 4.03 1.63
C GLU A 287 14.36 3.56 1.77
N GLU A 288 14.96 3.67 2.95
CA GLU A 288 16.34 3.23 3.22
C GLU A 288 16.53 1.72 3.01
N ASP A 289 15.50 0.92 3.28
CA ASP A 289 15.54 -0.53 3.14
C ASP A 289 15.44 -1.02 1.68
N TRP A 290 14.79 -0.26 0.80
CA TRP A 290 14.42 -0.75 -0.54
C TRP A 290 15.24 -0.16 -1.66
N LEU A 291 15.61 1.11 -1.52
CA LEU A 291 16.31 1.84 -2.56
C LEU A 291 17.60 1.19 -3.05
N PRO A 292 18.48 0.66 -2.17
CA PRO A 292 19.74 0.11 -2.63
C PRO A 292 19.57 -1.01 -3.65
N LYS A 293 18.58 -1.89 -3.45
CA LYS A 293 18.36 -3.00 -4.36
C LYS A 293 17.62 -2.60 -5.65
N LEU A 294 16.73 -1.61 -5.58
CA LEU A 294 15.95 -1.14 -6.74
C LEU A 294 16.75 -0.23 -7.67
N LYS A 295 17.88 0.33 -7.21
CA LYS A 295 18.82 1.07 -8.06
C LYS A 295 19.31 0.24 -9.25
N ALA A 296 19.43 -1.08 -9.11
CA ALA A 296 19.81 -1.95 -10.21
C ALA A 296 18.84 -1.87 -11.39
N ALA A 297 17.53 -1.80 -11.12
CA ALA A 297 16.52 -1.63 -12.16
C ALA A 297 16.68 -0.28 -12.87
N THR A 298 16.75 0.82 -12.11
CA THR A 298 16.91 2.17 -12.66
C THR A 298 18.18 2.29 -13.49
N SER A 299 19.30 1.74 -13.01
CA SER A 299 20.59 1.75 -13.73
C SER A 299 20.54 0.94 -15.02
N ALA A 300 19.67 -0.06 -15.10
CA ALA A 300 19.44 -0.87 -16.30
C ALA A 300 18.40 -0.24 -17.26
N GLY A 301 17.83 0.92 -16.93
CA GLY A 301 16.76 1.57 -17.69
C GLY A 301 15.41 0.87 -17.60
N LEU A 302 15.21 0.01 -16.59
CA LEU A 302 13.97 -0.71 -16.36
C LEU A 302 13.09 0.03 -15.32
N PRO A 303 11.77 0.11 -15.56
CA PRO A 303 10.84 0.53 -14.53
C PRO A 303 10.81 -0.48 -13.39
N TRP A 304 10.55 -0.02 -12.16
CA TRP A 304 10.34 -0.89 -11.02
C TRP A 304 9.07 -0.53 -10.26
N ARG A 305 8.47 -1.53 -9.63
CA ARG A 305 7.22 -1.40 -8.89
C ARG A 305 7.28 -2.20 -7.59
N LEU A 306 6.71 -1.64 -6.52
CA LEU A 306 6.45 -2.45 -5.33
C LEU A 306 5.24 -3.35 -5.63
N GLY A 307 5.51 -4.58 -6.05
CA GLY A 307 4.47 -5.55 -6.45
C GLY A 307 3.57 -5.94 -5.30
N GLU A 308 4.10 -5.91 -4.08
CA GLU A 308 3.37 -6.18 -2.86
C GLU A 308 3.91 -5.36 -1.70
N PHE A 309 3.05 -4.55 -1.09
CA PHE A 309 3.40 -3.84 0.13
C PHE A 309 2.15 -3.39 0.88
N ASN A 310 2.30 -3.03 2.18
CA ASN A 310 1.29 -2.37 2.98
C ASN A 310 1.92 -1.93 4.32
N THR A 311 1.11 -1.43 5.27
CA THR A 311 1.52 -0.91 6.59
C THR A 311 2.36 -1.91 7.40
N ALA A 312 1.92 -3.16 7.51
CA ALA A 312 2.60 -4.19 8.28
C ALA A 312 2.45 -5.57 7.63
N SER A 313 3.56 -6.34 7.56
CA SER A 313 3.52 -7.74 7.14
C SER A 313 2.69 -8.60 8.08
N GLY A 314 2.28 -9.81 7.64
CA GLY A 314 1.47 -10.72 8.44
C GLY A 314 -0.03 -10.39 8.40
N GLY A 315 -0.51 -9.77 7.31
CA GLY A 315 -1.93 -9.48 7.10
C GLY A 315 -2.40 -8.15 7.66
N GLY A 316 -1.47 -7.29 8.12
CA GLY A 316 -1.81 -6.04 8.82
C GLY A 316 -2.26 -6.28 10.27
N LYS A 317 -2.48 -5.19 11.00
CA LYS A 317 -2.88 -5.20 12.42
C LYS A 317 -4.10 -4.32 12.60
N HIS A 318 -5.13 -4.86 13.27
CA HIS A 318 -6.29 -4.07 13.68
C HIS A 318 -5.86 -2.91 14.60
N GLY A 319 -6.48 -1.75 14.44
CA GLY A 319 -6.13 -0.53 15.16
C GLY A 319 -4.86 0.17 14.65
N LEU A 320 -4.25 -0.34 13.57
CA LEU A 320 -3.12 0.27 12.87
C LEU A 320 -3.40 0.38 11.36
N SER A 321 -3.65 -0.75 10.74
CA SER A 321 -3.73 -0.87 9.28
C SER A 321 -5.08 -0.44 8.72
N ASP A 322 -6.11 -0.52 9.53
CA ASP A 322 -7.52 -0.24 9.24
C ASP A 322 -8.03 1.10 9.80
N VAL A 323 -7.11 1.93 10.33
CA VAL A 323 -7.45 3.23 10.91
C VAL A 323 -6.87 4.39 10.10
N PHE A 324 -7.30 5.62 10.40
CA PHE A 324 -6.91 6.84 9.67
C PHE A 324 -5.39 7.08 9.62
N ALA A 325 -4.63 6.61 10.63
CA ALA A 325 -3.16 6.64 10.58
C ALA A 325 -2.60 6.01 9.29
N SER A 326 -3.23 4.93 8.79
CA SER A 326 -2.82 4.29 7.54
C SER A 326 -3.00 5.18 6.31
N ALA A 327 -4.01 6.07 6.32
CA ALA A 327 -4.21 7.04 5.26
C ALA A 327 -3.14 8.15 5.26
N LEU A 328 -2.76 8.65 6.42
CA LEU A 328 -1.68 9.64 6.55
C LEU A 328 -0.34 9.06 6.09
N TRP A 329 -0.01 7.87 6.56
CA TRP A 329 1.18 7.14 6.14
C TRP A 329 1.17 6.88 4.63
N GLY A 330 0.05 6.34 4.09
CA GLY A 330 -0.06 6.02 2.67
C GLY A 330 0.15 7.25 1.80
N THR A 331 -0.45 8.39 2.16
CA THR A 331 -0.28 9.65 1.43
C THR A 331 1.20 10.05 1.33
N ASP A 332 1.95 10.02 2.42
CA ASP A 332 3.38 10.33 2.46
C ASP A 332 4.20 9.32 1.65
N PHE A 333 3.93 8.04 1.90
CA PHE A 333 4.71 6.95 1.34
C PHE A 333 4.59 6.84 -0.19
N PHE A 334 3.40 7.09 -0.76
CA PHE A 334 3.20 7.01 -2.20
C PHE A 334 4.04 8.05 -2.95
N PHE A 335 4.15 9.27 -2.41
CA PHE A 335 5.02 10.29 -2.97
C PHE A 335 6.50 9.91 -2.83
N LYS A 336 6.93 9.35 -1.70
CA LYS A 336 8.30 8.87 -1.53
C LYS A 336 8.67 7.81 -2.57
N VAL A 337 7.78 6.86 -2.88
CA VAL A 337 8.00 5.87 -3.96
C VAL A 337 8.16 6.56 -5.32
N ALA A 338 7.33 7.57 -5.62
CA ALA A 338 7.42 8.32 -6.87
C ALA A 338 8.72 9.14 -6.97
N GLU A 339 9.11 9.82 -5.89
CA GLU A 339 10.34 10.63 -5.78
C GLU A 339 11.60 9.77 -5.96
N GLN A 340 11.53 8.49 -5.61
CA GLN A 340 12.62 7.52 -5.81
C GLN A 340 12.61 6.87 -7.21
N GLY A 341 11.73 7.33 -8.11
CA GLY A 341 11.66 6.85 -9.48
C GLY A 341 10.88 5.55 -9.65
N GLY A 342 10.04 5.17 -8.69
CA GLY A 342 9.13 4.04 -8.82
C GLY A 342 8.12 4.25 -9.93
N ALA A 343 7.81 3.19 -10.67
CA ALA A 343 6.72 3.18 -11.64
C ALA A 343 5.36 2.91 -10.99
N GLY A 344 5.34 2.64 -9.69
CA GLY A 344 4.12 2.46 -8.91
C GLY A 344 4.25 1.44 -7.78
N PHE A 345 3.12 1.14 -7.20
CA PHE A 345 2.99 0.18 -6.10
C PHE A 345 1.67 -0.60 -6.17
N ASN A 346 1.59 -1.69 -5.42
CA ASN A 346 0.38 -2.49 -5.25
C ASN A 346 0.14 -2.74 -3.75
N LEU A 347 -0.87 -2.08 -3.17
CA LEU A 347 -1.29 -2.34 -1.80
C LEU A 347 -1.88 -3.74 -1.69
N HIS A 348 -1.23 -4.59 -0.89
CA HIS A 348 -1.70 -5.96 -0.68
C HIS A 348 -2.95 -5.98 0.19
N GLY A 349 -3.91 -6.81 -0.19
CA GLY A 349 -5.16 -6.99 0.52
C GLY A 349 -5.84 -8.30 0.13
N GLY A 350 -7.04 -8.53 0.63
CA GLY A 350 -7.82 -9.75 0.35
C GLY A 350 -9.29 -9.53 0.65
N PHE A 351 -9.75 -8.28 0.60
CA PHE A 351 -11.10 -7.86 0.96
C PHE A 351 -11.50 -8.19 2.41
N THR A 352 -10.52 -8.43 3.29
CA THR A 352 -10.78 -8.77 4.71
C THR A 352 -10.94 -7.49 5.53
N PRO A 353 -12.06 -7.31 6.27
CA PRO A 353 -12.24 -6.18 7.16
C PRO A 353 -11.29 -6.23 8.37
N GLY A 354 -10.96 -5.06 8.95
CA GLY A 354 -10.11 -4.95 10.14
C GLY A 354 -8.65 -5.34 9.91
N ARG A 355 -8.22 -5.34 8.65
CA ARG A 355 -6.86 -5.64 8.20
C ARG A 355 -6.34 -4.53 7.29
N TYR A 356 -5.32 -4.76 6.52
CA TYR A 356 -4.72 -3.76 5.63
C TYR A 356 -5.42 -3.63 4.25
N SER A 357 -6.56 -4.28 4.03
CA SER A 357 -7.26 -4.23 2.75
C SER A 357 -7.76 -2.81 2.45
N PRO A 358 -7.34 -2.18 1.33
CA PRO A 358 -7.85 -0.85 0.98
C PRO A 358 -9.34 -0.83 0.64
N ILE A 359 -9.82 -1.94 0.13
CA ILE A 359 -11.24 -2.24 -0.06
C ILE A 359 -11.53 -3.53 0.70
N TYR A 360 -12.57 -3.56 1.51
CA TYR A 360 -12.99 -4.75 2.25
C TYR A 360 -14.42 -5.14 1.93
N TYR A 361 -14.75 -6.42 2.13
CA TYR A 361 -16.08 -6.97 1.93
C TYR A 361 -16.73 -7.27 3.28
N LEU A 362 -17.86 -6.64 3.54
CA LEU A 362 -18.63 -6.81 4.79
C LEU A 362 -20.10 -6.62 4.48
N ASP A 363 -20.97 -7.38 5.16
CA ASP A 363 -22.43 -7.27 5.05
C ASP A 363 -22.97 -7.26 3.60
N ASN A 364 -22.38 -8.14 2.78
CA ASN A 364 -22.66 -8.31 1.35
C ASN A 364 -22.35 -7.07 0.48
N GLY A 365 -21.48 -6.19 0.96
CA GLY A 365 -21.04 -4.99 0.22
C GLY A 365 -19.52 -4.79 0.24
N TYR A 366 -19.02 -4.01 -0.72
CA TYR A 366 -17.62 -3.54 -0.74
C TYR A 366 -17.54 -2.14 -0.16
N HIS A 367 -16.55 -1.91 0.69
CA HIS A 367 -16.37 -0.64 1.40
C HIS A 367 -14.93 -0.15 1.28
N ALA A 368 -14.77 1.17 1.23
CA ALA A 368 -13.47 1.83 1.26
C ALA A 368 -12.92 1.89 2.68
N ALA A 369 -11.72 1.36 2.91
CA ALA A 369 -10.99 1.52 4.17
C ALA A 369 -10.30 2.90 4.25
N PRO A 370 -9.85 3.36 5.42
CA PRO A 370 -9.16 4.64 5.56
C PRO A 370 -8.00 4.84 4.58
N ILE A 371 -7.17 3.83 4.35
CA ILE A 371 -6.04 3.91 3.41
C ILE A 371 -6.47 4.12 1.94
N TYR A 372 -7.68 3.77 1.56
CA TYR A 372 -8.22 4.05 0.23
C TYR A 372 -8.30 5.55 -0.05
N TYR A 373 -8.60 6.37 0.97
CA TYR A 373 -8.66 7.83 0.83
C TYR A 373 -7.30 8.47 0.56
N SER A 374 -6.19 7.86 1.00
CA SER A 374 -4.86 8.30 0.58
C SER A 374 -4.63 8.07 -0.92
N MET A 375 -5.15 6.97 -1.48
CA MET A 375 -5.10 6.72 -2.91
C MET A 375 -5.94 7.73 -3.70
N LEU A 376 -7.14 8.08 -3.22
CA LEU A 376 -7.95 9.15 -3.81
C LEU A 376 -7.20 10.49 -3.80
N LEU A 377 -6.61 10.88 -2.67
CA LEU A 377 -5.85 12.11 -2.56
C LEU A 377 -4.64 12.10 -3.50
N PHE A 378 -3.89 11.00 -3.54
CA PHE A 378 -2.76 10.85 -4.45
C PHE A 378 -3.22 10.96 -5.90
N HIS A 379 -4.32 10.32 -6.29
CA HIS A 379 -4.88 10.41 -7.63
C HIS A 379 -5.22 11.86 -8.03
N GLN A 380 -5.73 12.67 -7.09
CA GLN A 380 -6.02 14.09 -7.34
C GLN A 380 -4.74 14.92 -7.49
N ALA A 381 -3.70 14.58 -6.74
CA ALA A 381 -2.45 15.36 -6.67
C ALA A 381 -1.43 14.98 -7.75
N ALA A 382 -1.33 13.70 -8.12
CA ALA A 382 -0.17 13.13 -8.82
C ALA A 382 -0.24 13.21 -10.37
N ARG A 383 -1.10 14.05 -10.93
CA ARG A 383 -1.28 14.18 -12.38
C ARG A 383 -0.27 15.17 -12.97
N GLY A 384 0.97 14.77 -13.16
CA GLY A 384 1.99 15.65 -13.69
C GLY A 384 3.41 15.20 -13.36
N ARG A 385 4.29 16.19 -13.14
CA ARG A 385 5.71 15.99 -12.84
C ARG A 385 5.99 16.34 -11.38
N LEU A 386 6.77 15.51 -10.72
CA LEU A 386 7.31 15.83 -9.39
C LEU A 386 8.07 17.15 -9.42
N VAL A 387 7.97 17.90 -8.34
CA VAL A 387 8.68 19.18 -8.16
C VAL A 387 9.46 19.10 -6.86
N PRO A 388 10.75 19.50 -6.82
CA PRO A 388 11.53 19.49 -5.60
C PRO A 388 10.92 20.39 -4.52
N VAL A 389 10.85 19.84 -3.30
CA VAL A 389 10.34 20.52 -2.10
C VAL A 389 11.39 20.47 -1.01
N ALA A 390 11.68 21.63 -0.40
CA ALA A 390 12.42 21.71 0.86
C ALA A 390 11.44 22.03 1.97
N CYS A 391 11.33 21.14 2.96
CA CYS A 391 10.47 21.32 4.13
C CYS A 391 11.33 21.43 5.38
N GLN A 392 11.25 22.56 6.09
CA GLN A 392 11.97 22.86 7.32
C GLN A 392 10.99 22.96 8.47
N THR A 393 11.06 22.04 9.42
CA THR A 393 10.21 21.99 10.61
C THR A 393 10.80 21.06 11.66
N THR A 394 10.39 21.20 12.92
CA THR A 394 10.66 20.25 14.00
C THR A 394 9.47 19.31 14.27
N ALA A 395 8.33 19.55 13.60
CA ALA A 395 7.15 18.71 13.71
C ALA A 395 7.26 17.47 12.81
N ASN A 396 6.51 16.43 13.13
CA ASN A 396 6.32 15.29 12.23
C ASN A 396 5.38 15.68 11.06
N PHE A 397 5.96 16.40 10.11
CA PHE A 397 5.25 17.00 8.99
C PHE A 397 6.04 16.84 7.70
N THR A 398 5.36 16.49 6.61
CA THR A 398 5.95 16.34 5.28
C THR A 398 5.16 17.10 4.23
N ALA A 399 5.84 17.44 3.14
CA ALA A 399 5.24 18.13 1.99
C ALA A 399 5.79 17.57 0.69
N HIS A 400 4.90 17.41 -0.31
CA HIS A 400 5.22 16.95 -1.66
C HIS A 400 4.60 17.90 -2.67
N ALA A 401 5.17 18.01 -3.88
CA ALA A 401 4.62 18.88 -4.90
C ALA A 401 4.67 18.25 -6.29
N VAL A 402 3.64 18.55 -7.09
CA VAL A 402 3.49 18.11 -8.47
C VAL A 402 3.07 19.29 -9.33
N LEU A 403 3.81 19.54 -10.41
CA LEU A 403 3.39 20.44 -11.48
C LEU A 403 2.49 19.65 -12.43
N GLY A 404 1.19 19.97 -12.41
CA GLY A 404 0.18 19.28 -13.20
C GLY A 404 0.34 19.52 -14.71
N ASP A 405 -0.13 18.57 -15.51
CA ASP A 405 -0.20 18.71 -16.97
C ASP A 405 -1.12 19.89 -17.38
N ASP A 406 -2.01 20.33 -16.48
CA ASP A 406 -2.86 21.53 -16.61
C ASP A 406 -2.17 22.84 -16.18
N GLY A 407 -0.89 22.79 -15.86
CA GLY A 407 -0.10 23.94 -15.42
C GLY A 407 -0.28 24.34 -13.96
N LYS A 408 -1.23 23.76 -13.23
CA LYS A 408 -1.46 24.04 -11.81
C LYS A 408 -0.43 23.34 -10.92
N LEU A 409 -0.01 24.03 -9.87
CA LEU A 409 0.89 23.45 -8.86
C LEU A 409 0.05 22.79 -7.74
N ARG A 410 0.25 21.52 -7.52
CA ARG A 410 -0.39 20.72 -6.48
C ARG A 410 0.59 20.46 -5.36
N VAL A 411 0.23 20.88 -4.15
CA VAL A 411 1.06 20.75 -2.95
C VAL A 411 0.32 19.91 -1.93
N VAL A 412 0.86 18.76 -1.60
CA VAL A 412 0.32 17.89 -0.54
C VAL A 412 1.07 18.16 0.74
N LEU A 413 0.33 18.48 1.80
CA LEU A 413 0.82 18.75 3.14
C LEU A 413 0.29 17.69 4.08
N ILE A 414 1.14 17.08 4.89
CA ILE A 414 0.76 15.97 5.77
C ILE A 414 1.28 16.25 7.17
N ASN A 415 0.37 16.53 8.10
CA ASN A 415 0.68 16.66 9.51
C ASN A 415 0.48 15.29 10.18
N LYS A 416 1.58 14.61 10.46
CA LYS A 416 1.62 13.31 11.15
C LYS A 416 1.82 13.45 12.67
N ASP A 417 1.96 14.69 13.18
CA ASP A 417 1.96 14.95 14.62
C ASP A 417 0.59 14.60 15.20
N LEU A 418 0.57 13.87 16.31
CA LEU A 418 -0.66 13.36 16.90
C LEU A 418 -1.38 14.38 17.79
N THR A 419 -0.70 15.44 18.18
CA THR A 419 -1.16 16.41 19.19
C THR A 419 -1.12 17.85 18.73
N ASN A 420 -0.14 18.22 17.90
CA ASN A 420 0.12 19.61 17.55
C ASN A 420 -0.38 19.98 16.16
N SER A 421 -1.05 21.12 16.06
CA SER A 421 -1.31 21.74 14.77
C SER A 421 -0.02 22.33 14.19
N VAL A 422 0.11 22.34 12.86
CA VAL A 422 1.26 22.91 12.16
C VAL A 422 0.80 24.04 11.25
N THR A 423 1.38 25.23 11.43
CA THR A 423 1.23 26.34 10.49
C THR A 423 2.37 26.32 9.48
N ALA A 424 2.04 25.98 8.23
CA ALA A 424 2.97 25.92 7.12
C ALA A 424 2.95 27.23 6.29
N SER A 425 4.13 27.85 6.12
CA SER A 425 4.36 28.91 5.15
C SER A 425 4.89 28.27 3.87
N ILE A 426 4.12 28.35 2.79
CA ILE A 426 4.42 27.74 1.50
C ILE A 426 4.90 28.82 0.55
N VAL A 427 6.09 28.63 -0.02
CA VAL A 427 6.68 29.50 -1.05
C VAL A 427 6.68 28.77 -2.38
N ALA A 428 5.81 29.21 -3.30
CA ALA A 428 5.58 28.57 -4.60
C ALA A 428 6.19 29.35 -5.79
N GLY A 429 7.18 30.20 -5.53
CA GLY A 429 7.78 31.10 -6.55
C GLY A 429 6.83 32.23 -6.93
N ALA A 430 6.89 32.67 -8.19
CA ALA A 430 6.03 33.75 -8.71
C ALA A 430 4.60 33.28 -9.09
N ARG A 431 4.24 32.03 -8.77
CA ARG A 431 2.96 31.43 -9.13
C ARG A 431 1.86 31.83 -8.15
N GLY A 432 0.69 32.08 -8.71
CA GLY A 432 -0.61 32.05 -8.08
C GLY A 432 -0.90 33.11 -7.02
N THR A 433 -2.02 33.77 -7.21
CA THR A 433 -2.64 34.61 -6.17
C THR A 433 -3.81 33.89 -5.49
N LYS A 434 -4.21 32.74 -6.02
CA LYS A 434 -5.34 31.93 -5.54
C LYS A 434 -4.94 30.47 -5.40
N ALA A 435 -5.48 29.83 -4.40
CA ALA A 435 -5.37 28.41 -4.19
C ALA A 435 -6.72 27.83 -3.74
N GLU A 436 -6.95 26.58 -4.06
CA GLU A 436 -8.03 25.76 -3.52
C GLU A 436 -7.43 24.71 -2.59
N MET A 437 -8.03 24.54 -1.40
CA MET A 437 -7.56 23.58 -0.42
C MET A 437 -8.56 22.47 -0.20
N ILE A 438 -8.15 21.25 -0.53
CA ILE A 438 -8.89 20.00 -0.33
C ILE A 438 -8.31 19.30 0.92
N ARG A 439 -9.17 18.88 1.83
CA ARG A 439 -8.75 18.30 3.11
C ARG A 439 -9.05 16.81 3.20
N LEU A 440 -8.07 16.05 3.70
CA LEU A 440 -8.23 14.67 4.13
C LEU A 440 -8.33 14.65 5.67
N ARG A 441 -9.45 14.19 6.21
CA ARG A 441 -9.77 14.24 7.63
C ARG A 441 -10.50 12.98 8.11
N ALA A 442 -10.42 12.76 9.40
CA ALA A 442 -11.22 11.79 10.14
C ALA A 442 -11.51 12.33 11.54
N PRO A 443 -12.46 11.77 12.30
CA PRO A 443 -12.74 12.14 13.70
C PRO A 443 -11.50 12.02 14.61
N SER A 444 -10.66 11.01 14.39
CA SER A 444 -9.39 10.82 15.11
C SER A 444 -8.40 10.02 14.25
N VAL A 445 -7.13 9.97 14.65
CA VAL A 445 -6.09 9.15 14.01
C VAL A 445 -6.39 7.65 14.08
N THR A 446 -7.18 7.22 15.07
CA THR A 446 -7.61 5.82 15.27
C THR A 446 -8.98 5.50 14.66
N SER A 447 -9.58 6.43 13.92
CA SER A 447 -10.90 6.21 13.30
C SER A 447 -10.83 5.19 12.17
N THR A 448 -11.71 4.19 12.24
CA THR A 448 -11.91 3.18 11.17
C THR A 448 -12.94 3.64 10.13
N ASN A 449 -13.73 4.66 10.47
CA ASN A 449 -14.80 5.23 9.65
C ASN A 449 -14.84 6.77 9.80
N GLY A 450 -15.78 7.43 9.08
CA GLY A 450 -15.90 8.88 9.12
C GLY A 450 -14.74 9.61 8.44
N VAL A 451 -13.92 8.90 7.63
CA VAL A 451 -12.90 9.52 6.79
C VAL A 451 -13.53 10.26 5.64
N THR A 452 -13.08 11.47 5.39
CA THR A 452 -13.53 12.30 4.27
C THR A 452 -12.35 12.88 3.50
N LEU A 453 -12.51 12.98 2.19
CA LEU A 453 -11.66 13.76 1.31
C LEU A 453 -12.53 14.75 0.55
N ALA A 454 -12.14 16.03 0.47
CA ALA A 454 -12.95 17.10 -0.12
C ALA A 454 -14.37 17.13 0.50
N GLY A 455 -14.48 17.02 1.82
CA GLY A 455 -15.75 17.07 2.53
C GLY A 455 -16.69 15.88 2.33
N SER A 456 -16.29 14.86 1.52
CA SER A 456 -17.14 13.72 1.17
C SER A 456 -16.51 12.38 1.55
N ALA A 457 -17.33 11.45 2.03
CA ALA A 457 -17.02 10.04 2.13
C ALA A 457 -17.39 9.31 0.83
N VAL A 458 -16.81 8.13 0.63
CA VAL A 458 -17.25 7.19 -0.40
C VAL A 458 -18.62 6.63 0.03
N ALA A 459 -19.57 6.67 -0.86
CA ALA A 459 -20.94 6.17 -0.62
C ALA A 459 -21.01 4.63 -0.72
N GLU A 460 -22.12 4.04 -0.26
CA GLU A 460 -22.34 2.59 -0.28
C GLU A 460 -22.37 1.99 -1.71
N ASP A 461 -22.75 2.77 -2.70
CA ASP A 461 -22.71 2.39 -4.12
C ASP A 461 -21.32 2.53 -4.75
N GLY A 462 -20.30 2.85 -3.94
CA GLY A 462 -18.93 3.05 -4.35
C GLY A 462 -18.64 4.43 -4.95
N THR A 463 -19.62 5.31 -5.13
CA THR A 463 -19.39 6.65 -5.69
C THR A 463 -18.68 7.57 -4.69
N TRP A 464 -17.84 8.48 -5.21
CA TRP A 464 -17.23 9.55 -4.44
C TRP A 464 -17.42 10.87 -5.16
N THR A 465 -18.15 11.79 -4.53
CA THR A 465 -18.47 13.10 -5.09
C THR A 465 -17.80 14.19 -4.24
N PRO A 466 -16.63 14.71 -4.65
CA PRO A 466 -15.93 15.73 -3.89
C PRO A 466 -16.73 17.04 -3.83
N GLN A 467 -16.72 17.72 -2.69
CA GLN A 467 -17.19 19.08 -2.55
C GLN A 467 -16.08 20.05 -2.98
N PRO A 468 -16.43 21.28 -3.43
CA PRO A 468 -15.44 22.31 -3.68
C PRO A 468 -14.54 22.54 -2.47
N GLY A 469 -13.26 22.74 -2.71
CA GLY A 469 -12.29 23.05 -1.67
C GLY A 469 -12.43 24.48 -1.12
N ASP A 470 -11.76 24.73 -0.01
CA ASP A 470 -11.69 26.08 0.59
C ASP A 470 -10.85 26.99 -0.31
N LEU A 471 -11.44 28.04 -0.81
CA LEU A 471 -10.70 29.06 -1.57
C LEU A 471 -9.88 29.94 -0.65
N MET A 472 -8.63 30.17 -1.01
CA MET A 472 -7.70 30.99 -0.23
C MET A 472 -6.87 31.90 -1.14
N SER A 473 -6.45 33.05 -0.59
CA SER A 473 -5.55 33.97 -1.27
C SER A 473 -4.12 33.67 -0.91
N CYS A 474 -3.23 33.76 -1.90
CA CYS A 474 -1.78 33.69 -1.73
C CYS A 474 -1.17 35.04 -2.10
N ALA A 475 -0.42 35.64 -1.18
CA ALA A 475 0.21 36.95 -1.41
C ALA A 475 1.63 36.76 -1.96
N SER A 476 1.92 37.31 -3.13
CA SER A 476 3.26 37.28 -3.76
C SER A 476 3.86 35.86 -3.80
N GLY A 477 3.08 34.86 -4.21
CA GLY A 477 3.52 33.46 -4.27
C GLY A 477 3.71 32.77 -2.92
N ARG A 478 3.14 33.34 -1.87
CA ARG A 478 3.17 32.77 -0.50
C ARG A 478 1.77 32.49 -0.01
N CYS A 479 1.57 31.25 0.47
CA CYS A 479 0.35 30.82 1.13
C CYS A 479 0.67 30.40 2.58
N THR A 480 -0.25 30.67 3.48
CA THR A 480 -0.14 30.19 4.87
C THR A 480 -1.32 29.29 5.17
N VAL A 481 -1.04 28.09 5.65
CA VAL A 481 -2.04 27.06 5.95
C VAL A 481 -1.78 26.48 7.33
N THR A 482 -2.82 26.36 8.14
CA THR A 482 -2.75 25.61 9.40
C THR A 482 -3.43 24.25 9.21
N LEU A 483 -2.67 23.18 9.45
CA LEU A 483 -3.17 21.81 9.47
C LEU A 483 -3.33 21.35 10.92
N PRO A 484 -4.52 20.90 11.31
CA PRO A 484 -4.71 20.24 12.61
C PRO A 484 -3.77 19.03 12.77
N ALA A 485 -3.60 18.56 14.00
CA ALA A 485 -2.95 17.29 14.28
C ALA A 485 -3.61 16.17 13.47
N ALA A 486 -2.82 15.17 13.07
CA ALA A 486 -3.26 13.99 12.31
C ALA A 486 -4.20 14.35 11.15
N SER A 487 -3.74 15.21 10.22
CA SER A 487 -4.52 15.58 9.03
C SER A 487 -3.63 15.83 7.82
N ALA A 488 -4.23 15.79 6.63
CA ALA A 488 -3.54 16.16 5.40
C ALA A 488 -4.40 17.10 4.53
N ALA A 489 -3.74 17.83 3.63
CA ALA A 489 -4.41 18.68 2.66
C ALA A 489 -3.67 18.68 1.32
N LEU A 490 -4.44 18.85 0.26
CA LEU A 490 -3.97 19.16 -1.09
C LEU A 490 -4.29 20.62 -1.39
N LEU A 491 -3.27 21.43 -1.67
CA LEU A 491 -3.43 22.77 -2.23
C LEU A 491 -3.24 22.69 -3.74
N ILE A 492 -4.18 23.29 -4.46
CA ILE A 492 -4.10 23.48 -5.93
C ILE A 492 -3.91 24.98 -6.18
N ILE A 493 -2.70 25.36 -6.57
CA ILE A 493 -2.29 26.76 -6.80
C ILE A 493 -2.31 27.03 -8.30
N GLU A 494 -2.97 28.13 -8.70
CA GLU A 494 -3.12 28.55 -10.10
C GLU A 494 -1.85 29.21 -10.66
#